data_8c1cc84021fd4a1360b4ffe0e8615b53
#
_entry.id   8c1cc84021fd4a1360b4ffe0e8615b53
#
_cell.length_a   1.000
_cell.length_b   1.000
_cell.length_c   1.000
_cell.angle_alpha   90.00
_cell.angle_beta   90.00
_cell.angle_gamma   90.00
#
_symmetry.space_group_name_H-M   'P 1'
#
loop_
_entity.id
_entity.type
_entity.pdbx_description
1 polymer ?
#
loop_
_entity_poly.entity_id
_entity_poly.type
_entity_poly.pdbx_seq_one_letter_code
_entity_poly.pdbx_strand_id
1 'polypeptide(L)'
;MDLDNNKYYQQALQYIADTDLSELENGKHLLDGDNLFVNIVDSDMKTPEQARLEVHDKYIDIQVPLSKDESFGVKPRKDCVEPDGEFNTEKDILFYKDKDWTTVTVEVGQAITFDPDTAHAPLIGEGTIHKAIFKVKVA
;
A
#
# COMPACT_ATOMS: atom_id res chain seq x y z
N MET A 1 8.06 -7.07 -12.31
CA MET A 1 6.90 -6.40 -12.94
C MET A 1 7.34 -5.11 -13.59
N ASP A 2 6.86 -4.85 -14.77
CA ASP A 2 7.22 -3.66 -15.54
C ASP A 2 6.26 -2.50 -15.26
N LEU A 3 6.59 -1.67 -14.27
CA LEU A 3 5.76 -0.54 -13.87
C LEU A 3 5.78 0.58 -14.92
N ASP A 4 6.89 0.74 -15.64
CA ASP A 4 7.02 1.83 -16.60
C ASP A 4 6.05 1.71 -17.78
N ASN A 5 5.64 0.49 -18.11
CA ASN A 5 4.69 0.21 -19.20
C ASN A 5 3.24 0.06 -18.69
N ASN A 6 2.98 0.25 -17.40
CA ASN A 6 1.64 0.21 -16.85
C ASN A 6 1.03 1.61 -16.93
N LYS A 7 0.04 1.80 -17.82
CA LYS A 7 -0.59 3.12 -18.01
C LYS A 7 -1.30 3.64 -16.79
N TYR A 8 -1.88 2.75 -15.97
CA TYR A 8 -2.58 3.14 -14.76
C TYR A 8 -1.60 3.58 -13.67
N TYR A 9 -0.44 2.95 -13.62
CA TYR A 9 0.63 3.36 -12.72
C TYR A 9 1.13 4.77 -13.08
N GLN A 10 1.37 5.04 -14.36
CA GLN A 10 1.79 6.37 -14.83
C GLN A 10 0.71 7.43 -14.55
N GLN A 11 -0.56 7.07 -14.74
CA GLN A 11 -1.68 7.94 -14.43
C GLN A 11 -1.74 8.26 -12.93
N ALA A 12 -1.49 7.27 -12.07
CA ALA A 12 -1.44 7.47 -10.62
C ALA A 12 -0.32 8.43 -10.21
N LEU A 13 0.89 8.24 -10.76
CA LEU A 13 2.01 9.13 -10.46
C LEU A 13 1.72 10.57 -10.88
N GLN A 14 1.09 10.77 -12.04
CA GLN A 14 0.70 12.09 -12.51
C GLN A 14 -0.35 12.73 -11.58
N TYR A 15 -1.31 11.93 -11.15
CA TYR A 15 -2.34 12.41 -10.22
C TYR A 15 -1.73 12.84 -8.89
N ILE A 16 -0.78 12.07 -8.35
CA ILE A 16 -0.07 12.41 -7.12
C ILE A 16 0.70 13.73 -7.27
N ALA A 17 1.36 13.91 -8.42
CA ALA A 17 2.13 15.13 -8.70
C ALA A 17 1.25 16.37 -8.81
N ASP A 18 0.03 16.23 -9.34
CA ASP A 18 -0.85 17.35 -9.67
C ASP A 18 -1.90 17.66 -8.60
N THR A 19 -2.01 16.82 -7.56
CA THR A 19 -3.13 16.90 -6.60
C THR A 19 -2.61 17.08 -5.18
N ASP A 20 -3.23 17.99 -4.43
CA ASP A 20 -3.05 18.03 -2.98
C ASP A 20 -3.94 16.95 -2.34
N LEU A 21 -3.34 15.81 -2.05
CA LEU A 21 -4.07 14.65 -1.50
C LEU A 21 -4.70 14.94 -0.15
N SER A 22 -4.16 15.89 0.61
CA SER A 22 -4.71 16.27 1.92
C SER A 22 -6.06 16.96 1.83
N GLU A 23 -6.41 17.48 0.65
CA GLU A 23 -7.71 18.13 0.40
C GLU A 23 -8.81 17.13 0.02
N LEU A 24 -8.48 15.87 -0.22
CA LEU A 24 -9.48 14.86 -0.58
C LEU A 24 -10.22 14.38 0.67
N GLU A 25 -11.53 14.18 0.52
CA GLU A 25 -12.35 13.62 1.59
C GLU A 25 -12.01 12.14 1.82
N ASN A 26 -12.24 11.64 3.04
CA ASN A 26 -12.12 10.23 3.34
C ASN A 26 -13.08 9.42 2.47
N GLY A 27 -12.64 8.25 2.05
CA GLY A 27 -13.41 7.34 1.22
C GLY A 27 -12.68 6.95 -0.05
N LYS A 28 -13.40 6.23 -0.91
CA LYS A 28 -12.89 5.74 -2.18
C LYS A 28 -13.17 6.75 -3.29
N HIS A 29 -12.13 7.14 -4.00
CA HIS A 29 -12.21 8.03 -5.16
C HIS A 29 -11.79 7.26 -6.40
N LEU A 30 -12.71 7.09 -7.36
CA LEU A 30 -12.40 6.43 -8.63
C LEU A 30 -11.70 7.43 -9.56
N LEU A 31 -10.54 7.06 -10.04
CA LEU A 31 -9.78 7.89 -10.99
C LEU A 31 -9.89 7.35 -12.41
N ASP A 32 -9.97 6.03 -12.54
CA ASP A 32 -10.20 5.34 -13.82
C ASP A 32 -10.97 4.04 -13.53
N GLY A 33 -12.19 4.19 -13.05
CA GLY A 33 -13.04 3.07 -12.66
C GLY A 33 -12.33 2.13 -11.67
N ASP A 34 -12.41 0.84 -11.94
CA ASP A 34 -11.72 -0.17 -11.13
C ASP A 34 -10.26 -0.35 -11.50
N ASN A 35 -9.79 0.31 -12.55
CA ASN A 35 -8.39 0.21 -12.99
C ASN A 35 -7.45 1.04 -12.11
N LEU A 36 -7.97 2.13 -11.58
CA LEU A 36 -7.20 3.02 -10.72
C LEU A 36 -8.14 3.76 -9.78
N PHE A 37 -7.92 3.61 -8.49
CA PHE A 37 -8.66 4.36 -7.48
C PHE A 37 -7.76 4.64 -6.27
N VAL A 38 -8.17 5.58 -5.44
CA VAL A 38 -7.47 5.91 -4.20
C VAL A 38 -8.44 5.86 -3.03
N ASN A 39 -8.00 5.23 -1.95
CA ASN A 39 -8.69 5.23 -0.67
C ASN A 39 -7.99 6.22 0.26
N ILE A 40 -8.75 7.20 0.74
CA ILE A 40 -8.29 8.14 1.76
C ILE A 40 -8.83 7.68 3.10
N VAL A 41 -7.94 7.39 4.04
CA VAL A 41 -8.33 6.74 5.31
C VAL A 41 -7.61 7.35 6.49
N ASP A 42 -8.26 7.27 7.67
CA ASP A 42 -7.63 7.43 8.96
C ASP A 42 -7.52 6.03 9.58
N SER A 43 -6.33 5.66 10.02
CA SER A 43 -6.07 4.32 10.54
C SER A 43 -5.25 4.37 11.82
N ASP A 44 -5.55 3.48 12.75
CA ASP A 44 -4.72 3.27 13.92
C ASP A 44 -3.42 2.61 13.52
N MET A 45 -2.32 3.15 14.00
CA MET A 45 -1.00 2.58 13.76
C MET A 45 -0.74 1.40 14.68
N LYS A 46 0.26 0.61 14.34
CA LYS A 46 0.56 -0.67 14.99
C LYS A 46 2.01 -0.73 15.41
N THR A 47 2.29 -1.54 16.43
CA THR A 47 3.66 -1.94 16.75
C THR A 47 4.15 -2.92 15.68
N PRO A 48 5.48 -3.12 15.54
CA PRO A 48 6.00 -4.14 14.63
C PRO A 48 5.46 -5.54 14.90
N GLU A 49 5.19 -5.86 16.16
CA GLU A 49 4.66 -7.17 16.55
C GLU A 49 3.21 -7.37 16.09
N GLN A 50 2.44 -6.30 16.01
CA GLN A 50 1.04 -6.32 15.56
C GLN A 50 0.92 -6.26 14.05
N ALA A 51 1.87 -5.64 13.38
CA ALA A 51 1.83 -5.49 11.93
C ALA A 51 2.04 -6.83 11.24
N ARG A 52 1.35 -7.02 10.09
CA ARG A 52 1.45 -8.25 9.32
C ARG A 52 1.83 -7.94 7.88
N LEU A 53 2.69 -8.79 7.31
CA LEU A 53 2.97 -8.74 5.88
C LEU A 53 1.75 -9.18 5.09
N GLU A 54 1.46 -8.44 4.02
CA GLU A 54 0.37 -8.75 3.10
C GLU A 54 0.83 -8.66 1.65
N VAL A 55 0.20 -9.43 0.77
CA VAL A 55 0.41 -9.40 -0.66
C VAL A 55 -0.92 -9.32 -1.39
N HIS A 56 -0.89 -8.78 -2.60
CA HIS A 56 -2.04 -8.65 -3.48
C HIS A 56 -1.66 -9.20 -4.86
N ASP A 57 -2.63 -9.71 -5.63
CA ASP A 57 -2.38 -10.25 -6.97
C ASP A 57 -2.86 -9.32 -8.08
N LYS A 58 -3.98 -8.61 -7.87
CA LYS A 58 -4.64 -7.82 -8.92
C LYS A 58 -4.20 -6.38 -8.98
N TYR A 59 -3.66 -5.84 -7.88
CA TYR A 59 -3.34 -4.43 -7.74
C TYR A 59 -1.92 -4.21 -7.24
N ILE A 60 -1.34 -3.13 -7.72
CA ILE A 60 -0.13 -2.51 -7.18
C ILE A 60 -0.60 -1.47 -6.18
N ASP A 61 0.01 -1.41 -5.00
CA ASP A 61 -0.27 -0.36 -4.02
C ASP A 61 0.72 0.78 -4.18
N ILE A 62 0.21 2.02 -4.17
CA ILE A 62 1.04 3.20 -3.92
C ILE A 62 0.48 3.84 -2.67
N GLN A 63 1.29 3.98 -1.63
CA GLN A 63 0.85 4.53 -0.35
C GLN A 63 1.58 5.84 -0.06
N VAL A 64 0.82 6.83 0.41
CA VAL A 64 1.33 8.17 0.70
C VAL A 64 0.84 8.58 2.09
N PRO A 65 1.74 8.68 3.09
CA PRO A 65 1.35 9.22 4.40
C PRO A 65 1.08 10.72 4.28
N LEU A 66 0.00 11.20 4.91
CA LEU A 66 -0.44 12.58 4.78
C LEU A 66 -0.33 13.38 6.09
N SER A 67 -0.33 12.73 7.25
CA SER A 67 -0.32 13.43 8.55
C SER A 67 0.94 13.21 9.37
N LYS A 68 1.63 12.11 9.18
CA LYS A 68 2.89 11.79 9.88
C LYS A 68 3.65 10.73 9.07
N ASP A 69 4.92 10.51 9.43
CA ASP A 69 5.73 9.48 8.79
C ASP A 69 5.16 8.09 9.12
N GLU A 70 5.29 7.18 8.16
CA GLU A 70 4.85 5.81 8.32
C GLU A 70 6.00 4.86 8.05
N SER A 71 6.16 3.83 8.88
CA SER A 71 7.13 2.76 8.63
C SER A 71 6.41 1.53 8.09
N PHE A 72 7.11 0.82 7.21
CA PHE A 72 6.62 -0.38 6.56
C PHE A 72 7.64 -1.50 6.74
N GLY A 73 7.18 -2.70 7.06
CA GLY A 73 7.99 -3.89 6.88
C GLY A 73 7.96 -4.29 5.41
N VAL A 74 9.08 -4.65 4.83
CA VAL A 74 9.17 -5.01 3.41
C VAL A 74 9.97 -6.29 3.26
N LYS A 75 9.43 -7.25 2.50
CA LYS A 75 10.07 -8.55 2.26
C LYS A 75 9.70 -9.05 0.87
N PRO A 76 10.65 -9.61 0.10
CA PRO A 76 10.27 -10.26 -1.16
C PRO A 76 9.25 -11.36 -0.91
N ARG A 77 8.18 -11.40 -1.70
CA ARG A 77 7.12 -12.41 -1.57
C ARG A 77 7.65 -13.82 -1.64
N LYS A 78 8.60 -14.07 -2.54
CA LYS A 78 9.23 -15.38 -2.73
C LYS A 78 9.95 -15.90 -1.48
N ASP A 79 10.34 -15.01 -0.57
CA ASP A 79 11.06 -15.35 0.64
C ASP A 79 10.12 -15.51 1.85
N CYS A 80 8.84 -15.20 1.71
CA CYS A 80 7.84 -15.40 2.75
C CYS A 80 7.52 -16.89 2.87
N VAL A 81 7.52 -17.42 4.11
CA VAL A 81 7.44 -18.87 4.35
C VAL A 81 6.24 -19.29 5.21
N GLU A 82 5.59 -18.35 5.88
CA GLU A 82 4.51 -18.66 6.82
C GLU A 82 3.20 -17.97 6.45
N PRO A 83 2.47 -18.47 5.41
CA PRO A 83 1.17 -17.88 5.08
C PRO A 83 0.19 -18.08 6.25
N ASP A 84 -0.63 -17.06 6.48
CA ASP A 84 -1.68 -17.06 7.49
C ASP A 84 -3.02 -17.34 6.79
N GLY A 85 -3.30 -18.62 6.58
CA GLY A 85 -4.49 -19.06 5.88
C GLY A 85 -4.32 -19.10 4.36
N GLU A 86 -5.44 -19.02 3.65
CA GLU A 86 -5.48 -19.06 2.19
C GLU A 86 -5.63 -17.67 1.60
N PHE A 87 -5.24 -17.52 0.33
CA PHE A 87 -5.43 -16.27 -0.40
C PHE A 87 -6.93 -15.94 -0.49
N ASN A 88 -7.32 -14.74 -0.03
CA ASN A 88 -8.69 -14.26 -0.13
C ASN A 88 -8.88 -13.58 -1.50
N THR A 89 -9.51 -14.28 -2.44
CA THR A 89 -9.67 -13.80 -3.80
C THR A 89 -10.64 -12.62 -3.91
N GLU A 90 -11.63 -12.54 -3.04
CA GLU A 90 -12.59 -11.41 -3.04
C GLU A 90 -11.94 -10.11 -2.61
N LYS A 91 -11.10 -10.17 -1.58
CA LYS A 91 -10.39 -9.00 -1.04
C LYS A 91 -9.02 -8.80 -1.66
N ASP A 92 -8.57 -9.73 -2.49
CA ASP A 92 -7.25 -9.70 -3.13
C ASP A 92 -6.14 -9.57 -2.10
N ILE A 93 -6.09 -10.46 -1.10
CA ILE A 93 -5.11 -10.36 -0.04
C ILE A 93 -4.74 -11.72 0.55
N LEU A 94 -3.45 -11.88 0.87
CA LEU A 94 -2.93 -12.95 1.70
C LEU A 94 -2.01 -12.34 2.75
N PHE A 95 -2.18 -12.74 4.00
CA PHE A 95 -1.28 -12.34 5.08
C PHE A 95 -0.24 -13.41 5.35
N TYR A 96 0.93 -12.97 5.83
CA TYR A 96 1.99 -13.86 6.30
C TYR A 96 2.30 -13.60 7.77
N LYS A 97 2.72 -14.64 8.47
CA LYS A 97 3.14 -14.56 9.88
C LYS A 97 4.60 -14.17 10.03
N ASP A 98 5.37 -14.17 8.94
CA ASP A 98 6.77 -13.78 8.92
C ASP A 98 6.96 -12.42 9.59
N LYS A 99 8.01 -12.27 10.42
CA LYS A 99 8.33 -11.01 11.09
C LYS A 99 9.74 -10.49 10.74
N ASP A 100 10.51 -11.27 10.00
CA ASP A 100 11.86 -10.93 9.58
C ASP A 100 11.83 -10.12 8.27
N TRP A 101 11.59 -8.84 8.40
CA TRP A 101 11.52 -7.93 7.26
C TRP A 101 12.52 -6.77 7.38
N THR A 102 12.72 -6.04 6.30
CA THR A 102 13.42 -4.76 6.30
C THR A 102 12.42 -3.65 6.59
N THR A 103 12.74 -2.75 7.49
CA THR A 103 11.87 -1.61 7.80
C THR A 103 12.27 -0.40 6.97
N VAL A 104 11.28 0.20 6.30
CA VAL A 104 11.43 1.42 5.51
C VAL A 104 10.52 2.49 6.10
N THR A 105 11.05 3.68 6.36
CA THR A 105 10.25 4.82 6.83
C THR A 105 10.02 5.79 5.69
N VAL A 106 8.75 6.13 5.47
CA VAL A 106 8.29 7.05 4.42
C VAL A 106 7.83 8.33 5.08
N GLU A 107 8.41 9.45 4.68
CA GLU A 107 8.06 10.77 5.21
C GLU A 107 6.72 11.26 4.65
N VAL A 108 6.09 12.15 5.39
CA VAL A 108 4.84 12.80 4.96
C VAL A 108 4.99 13.34 3.53
N GLY A 109 4.04 12.99 2.68
CA GLY A 109 4.00 13.45 1.29
C GLY A 109 4.83 12.62 0.31
N GLN A 110 5.68 11.73 0.79
CA GLN A 110 6.41 10.81 -0.08
C GLN A 110 5.56 9.59 -0.41
N ALA A 111 5.80 8.98 -1.56
CA ALA A 111 5.09 7.79 -2.00
C ALA A 111 6.00 6.56 -1.97
N ILE A 112 5.42 5.41 -1.63
CA ILE A 112 6.08 4.12 -1.74
C ILE A 112 5.19 3.18 -2.56
N THR A 113 5.80 2.40 -3.43
CA THR A 113 5.11 1.46 -4.32
C THR A 113 5.40 0.03 -3.91
N PHE A 114 4.36 -0.79 -3.83
CA PHE A 114 4.46 -2.23 -3.59
C PHE A 114 3.77 -2.97 -4.74
N ASP A 115 4.55 -3.72 -5.51
CA ASP A 115 3.99 -4.59 -6.55
C ASP A 115 3.59 -5.97 -5.96
N PRO A 116 2.94 -6.85 -6.74
CA PRO A 116 2.53 -8.17 -6.23
C PRO A 116 3.67 -9.06 -5.75
N ASP A 117 4.91 -8.81 -6.16
CA ASP A 117 6.07 -9.61 -5.76
C ASP A 117 6.70 -9.13 -4.46
N THR A 118 6.18 -8.06 -3.87
CA THR A 118 6.71 -7.46 -2.64
C THR A 118 5.65 -7.50 -1.53
N ALA A 119 5.94 -8.26 -0.49
CA ALA A 119 5.12 -8.27 0.72
C ALA A 119 5.41 -7.03 1.56
N HIS A 120 4.36 -6.44 2.13
CA HIS A 120 4.52 -5.23 2.95
C HIS A 120 3.64 -5.29 4.20
N ALA A 121 4.18 -4.79 5.31
CA ALA A 121 3.48 -4.64 6.59
C ALA A 121 3.29 -3.14 6.85
N PRO A 122 2.09 -2.58 6.58
CA PRO A 122 1.84 -1.15 6.72
C PRO A 122 1.52 -0.75 8.15
N LEU A 123 1.40 0.56 8.36
CA LEU A 123 0.88 1.19 9.58
C LEU A 123 1.78 1.07 10.81
N ILE A 124 3.07 0.83 10.64
CA ILE A 124 3.99 0.77 11.78
C ILE A 124 4.27 2.20 12.29
N GLY A 125 3.91 2.44 13.53
CA GLY A 125 4.05 3.75 14.18
C GLY A 125 3.17 3.84 15.42
N GLU A 126 2.95 5.05 15.90
CA GLU A 126 2.13 5.34 17.08
C GLU A 126 0.97 6.26 16.74
N GLY A 127 -0.17 6.04 17.38
CA GLY A 127 -1.35 6.88 17.24
C GLY A 127 -2.15 6.58 15.99
N THR A 128 -2.69 7.62 15.36
CA THR A 128 -3.53 7.54 14.16
C THR A 128 -2.84 8.26 13.00
N ILE A 129 -2.95 7.71 11.81
CA ILE A 129 -2.40 8.30 10.59
C ILE A 129 -3.49 8.55 9.56
N HIS A 130 -3.41 9.70 8.88
CA HIS A 130 -4.20 10.02 7.69
C HIS A 130 -3.34 9.71 6.47
N LYS A 131 -3.85 8.91 5.53
CA LYS A 131 -3.05 8.44 4.41
C LYS A 131 -3.88 8.17 3.16
N ALA A 132 -3.21 8.15 2.02
CA ALA A 132 -3.76 7.75 0.75
C ALA A 132 -3.19 6.39 0.33
N ILE A 133 -4.06 5.49 -0.12
CA ILE A 133 -3.70 4.19 -0.66
C ILE A 133 -4.25 4.09 -2.07
N PHE A 134 -3.37 4.18 -3.05
CA PHE A 134 -3.73 4.01 -4.46
C PHE A 134 -3.72 2.54 -4.80
N LYS A 135 -4.78 2.09 -5.48
CA LYS A 135 -4.89 0.76 -6.05
C LYS A 135 -4.78 0.87 -7.56
N VAL A 136 -3.71 0.32 -8.09
CA VAL A 136 -3.34 0.39 -9.51
C VAL A 136 -3.43 -1.02 -10.08
N LYS A 137 -4.37 -1.24 -11.01
CA LYS A 137 -4.58 -2.56 -11.58
C LYS A 137 -3.32 -3.01 -12.33
N VAL A 138 -2.89 -4.24 -12.09
CA VAL A 138 -1.86 -4.86 -12.90
C VAL A 138 -2.40 -5.02 -14.32
N ALA A 139 -1.62 -4.64 -15.32
CA ALA A 139 -2.09 -4.51 -16.69
C ALA A 139 -2.63 -5.82 -17.27
#